data_ee51c74986011a698c39ed2e7d22a9ff
#
_entry.id   ee51c74986011a698c39ed2e7d22a9ff
#
_cell.length_a   1.000
_cell.length_b   1.000
_cell.length_c   1.000
_cell.angle_alpha   90.00
_cell.angle_beta   90.00
_cell.angle_gamma   90.00
#
_symmetry.space_group_name_H-M   'P 1'
#
loop_
_entity.id
_entity.type
_entity.pdbx_description
1 polymer ?
#
loop_
_entity_poly.entity_id
_entity_poly.type
_entity_poly.pdbx_seq_one_letter_code
_entity_poly.pdbx_strand_id
1 'polypeptide(L)'
;FFSSLIEMIPLAALVGVMFMVVLGTFEWASFRIFQGMQRSDALISVLVAVVTVYTDLALAVIVGVIVSALVFAWEHAKHIAVVTYMDDDGWKVYELDGPIFFGSVSNFKDLFSPNDDPNDVVIEFKKARVSDSSAIEALHGLAHKYQKLGKKLHLRHLSEDCLQLLD
;
A
#
# COMPACT_ATOMS: atom_id res chain seq x y z
N PHE A 1 -12.68 40.06 40.46
CA PHE A 1 -12.07 41.34 40.00
C PHE A 1 -11.60 41.26 38.51
N PHE A 2 -11.18 40.12 38.03
CA PHE A 2 -10.72 39.98 36.63
C PHE A 2 -11.84 39.81 35.58
N SER A 3 -13.04 39.38 36.00
CA SER A 3 -14.17 39.15 35.12
C SER A 3 -14.65 40.41 34.40
N SER A 4 -14.68 41.53 35.13
CA SER A 4 -15.14 42.83 34.58
C SER A 4 -14.17 43.45 33.57
N LEU A 5 -12.87 43.09 33.66
CA LEU A 5 -11.85 43.52 32.67
C LEU A 5 -11.93 42.73 31.38
N ILE A 6 -12.30 41.45 31.49
CA ILE A 6 -12.46 40.57 30.31
C ILE A 6 -13.69 40.96 29.48
N GLU A 7 -14.76 41.41 30.13
CA GLU A 7 -15.98 41.89 29.47
C GLU A 7 -15.80 43.18 28.66
N MET A 8 -14.73 43.96 28.97
CA MET A 8 -14.40 45.20 28.24
C MET A 8 -13.62 44.93 26.94
N ILE A 9 -13.18 43.71 26.71
CA ILE A 9 -12.43 43.37 25.45
C ILE A 9 -13.44 43.32 24.31
N PRO A 10 -13.32 44.21 23.30
CA PRO A 10 -14.24 44.17 22.15
C PRO A 10 -14.06 42.87 21.37
N LEU A 11 -15.16 42.27 20.99
CA LEU A 11 -15.20 41.01 20.21
C LEU A 11 -14.30 41.08 18.96
N ALA A 12 -14.22 42.26 18.34
CA ALA A 12 -13.36 42.51 17.19
C ALA A 12 -11.86 42.35 17.50
N ALA A 13 -11.43 42.67 18.73
CA ALA A 13 -10.03 42.46 19.13
C ALA A 13 -9.71 40.96 19.27
N LEU A 14 -10.62 40.16 19.83
CA LEU A 14 -10.47 38.71 19.95
C LEU A 14 -10.41 38.05 18.57
N VAL A 15 -11.28 38.46 17.65
CA VAL A 15 -11.25 37.99 16.27
C VAL A 15 -9.93 38.36 15.59
N GLY A 16 -9.44 39.58 15.79
CA GLY A 16 -8.15 40.02 15.24
C GLY A 16 -6.96 39.18 15.74
N VAL A 17 -6.94 38.86 17.05
CA VAL A 17 -5.91 37.94 17.59
C VAL A 17 -6.02 36.56 17.04
N MET A 18 -7.24 36.01 16.89
CA MET A 18 -7.44 34.70 16.28
C MET A 18 -6.93 34.67 14.83
N PHE A 19 -7.20 35.73 14.04
CA PHE A 19 -6.67 35.83 12.68
C PHE A 19 -5.13 35.87 12.66
N MET A 20 -4.51 36.60 13.58
CA MET A 20 -3.06 36.65 13.67
C MET A 20 -2.46 35.28 14.02
N VAL A 21 -3.07 34.56 14.94
CA VAL A 21 -2.66 33.20 15.31
C VAL A 21 -2.82 32.25 14.13
N VAL A 22 -3.93 32.28 13.41
CA VAL A 22 -4.16 31.45 12.22
C VAL A 22 -3.09 31.72 11.16
N LEU A 23 -2.79 32.98 10.83
CA LEU A 23 -1.76 33.34 9.85
C LEU A 23 -0.35 32.94 10.32
N GLY A 24 -0.07 33.07 11.62
CA GLY A 24 1.22 32.70 12.20
C GLY A 24 1.43 31.19 12.33
N THR A 25 0.36 30.43 12.48
CA THR A 25 0.38 28.96 12.58
C THR A 25 0.33 28.29 11.21
N PHE A 26 -0.06 29.07 10.17
CA PHE A 26 -0.17 28.54 8.82
C PHE A 26 1.18 28.23 8.22
N GLU A 27 1.45 26.94 8.04
CA GLU A 27 2.71 26.43 7.52
C GLU A 27 2.74 26.48 5.98
N TRP A 28 3.30 27.55 5.42
CA TRP A 28 3.47 27.72 3.98
C TRP A 28 4.36 26.64 3.35
N ALA A 29 5.26 26.04 4.16
CA ALA A 29 6.13 24.95 3.71
C ALA A 29 5.32 23.68 3.34
N SER A 30 4.17 23.46 3.98
CA SER A 30 3.29 22.31 3.71
C SER A 30 2.83 22.27 2.25
N PHE A 31 2.59 23.43 1.60
CA PHE A 31 2.23 23.47 0.18
C PHE A 31 3.34 22.95 -0.74
N ARG A 32 4.58 23.17 -0.36
CA ARG A 32 5.73 22.67 -1.14
C ARG A 32 5.92 21.17 -0.97
N ILE A 33 5.63 20.66 0.22
CA ILE A 33 5.69 19.24 0.54
C ILE A 33 4.59 18.46 -0.21
N PHE A 34 3.40 19.06 -0.39
CA PHE A 34 2.29 18.47 -1.15
C PHE A 34 2.66 18.08 -2.59
N GLN A 35 3.61 18.79 -3.22
CA GLN A 35 4.05 18.49 -4.58
C GLN A 35 4.93 17.24 -4.68
N GLY A 36 5.55 16.81 -3.56
CA GLY A 36 6.39 15.61 -3.49
C GLY A 36 5.77 14.42 -2.77
N MET A 37 4.58 14.59 -2.19
CA MET A 37 3.88 13.55 -1.44
C MET A 37 3.29 12.48 -2.35
N GLN A 38 3.25 11.24 -1.86
CA GLN A 38 2.47 10.18 -2.49
C GLN A 38 0.98 10.59 -2.51
N ARG A 39 0.29 10.24 -3.59
CA ARG A 39 -1.12 10.61 -3.78
C ARG A 39 -2.03 10.13 -2.65
N SER A 40 -1.70 8.98 -2.06
CA SER A 40 -2.41 8.40 -0.90
C SER A 40 -2.36 9.32 0.31
N ASP A 41 -1.17 9.83 0.66
CA ASP A 41 -0.98 10.70 1.84
C ASP A 41 -1.64 12.07 1.67
N ALA A 42 -1.58 12.62 0.45
CA ALA A 42 -2.26 13.86 0.12
C ALA A 42 -3.78 13.72 0.27
N LEU A 43 -4.34 12.60 -0.16
CA LEU A 43 -5.77 12.31 -0.05
C LEU A 43 -6.21 12.15 1.41
N ILE A 44 -5.40 11.45 2.23
CA ILE A 44 -5.64 11.32 3.68
C ILE A 44 -5.61 12.69 4.36
N SER A 45 -4.64 13.54 4.03
CA SER A 45 -4.52 14.88 4.62
C SER A 45 -5.73 15.76 4.31
N VAL A 46 -6.23 15.73 3.08
CA VAL A 46 -7.45 16.44 2.67
C VAL A 46 -8.67 15.87 3.38
N LEU A 47 -8.78 14.54 3.49
CA LEU A 47 -9.89 13.89 4.20
C LEU A 47 -9.92 14.34 5.67
N VAL A 48 -8.78 14.28 6.36
CA VAL A 48 -8.67 14.70 7.77
C VAL A 48 -9.04 16.17 7.93
N ALA A 49 -8.56 17.05 7.05
CA ALA A 49 -8.90 18.48 7.09
C ALA A 49 -10.41 18.72 6.93
N VAL A 50 -11.06 18.02 6.00
CA VAL A 50 -12.52 18.10 5.81
C VAL A 50 -13.26 17.60 7.04
N VAL A 51 -12.87 16.45 7.60
CA VAL A 51 -13.49 15.92 8.82
C VAL A 51 -13.33 16.89 9.97
N THR A 52 -12.15 17.52 10.14
CA THR A 52 -11.89 18.52 11.21
C THR A 52 -12.84 19.71 11.11
N VAL A 53 -13.16 20.16 9.90
CA VAL A 53 -14.07 21.31 9.70
C VAL A 53 -15.52 20.97 10.08
N TYR A 54 -15.95 19.74 9.83
CA TYR A 54 -17.35 19.32 10.08
C TYR A 54 -17.58 18.75 11.47
N THR A 55 -16.53 18.30 12.16
CA THR A 55 -16.66 17.67 13.48
C THR A 55 -15.82 18.44 14.50
N ASP A 56 -14.87 17.77 15.12
CA ASP A 56 -13.86 18.34 16.00
C ASP A 56 -12.48 17.71 15.75
N LEU A 57 -11.46 18.34 16.30
CA LEU A 57 -10.08 17.90 16.12
C LEU A 57 -9.84 16.49 16.68
N ALA A 58 -10.48 16.12 17.79
CA ALA A 58 -10.26 14.83 18.44
C ALA A 58 -10.77 13.69 17.56
N LEU A 59 -11.97 13.84 17.02
CA LEU A 59 -12.58 12.85 16.12
C LEU A 59 -11.84 12.76 14.79
N ALA A 60 -11.40 13.89 14.24
CA ALA A 60 -10.61 13.95 13.02
C ALA A 60 -9.28 13.20 13.17
N VAL A 61 -8.59 13.33 14.30
CA VAL A 61 -7.34 12.59 14.57
C VAL A 61 -7.59 11.09 14.62
N ILE A 62 -8.65 10.64 15.29
CA ILE A 62 -8.99 9.20 15.35
C ILE A 62 -9.26 8.65 13.95
N VAL A 63 -10.08 9.34 13.16
CA VAL A 63 -10.38 8.95 11.77
C VAL A 63 -9.09 8.93 10.93
N GLY A 64 -8.25 9.96 11.06
CA GLY A 64 -6.98 10.05 10.36
C GLY A 64 -6.04 8.87 10.66
N VAL A 65 -5.90 8.52 11.94
CA VAL A 65 -5.07 7.38 12.37
C VAL A 65 -5.61 6.06 11.81
N ILE A 66 -6.93 5.83 11.88
CA ILE A 66 -7.53 4.60 11.35
C ILE A 66 -7.31 4.50 9.84
N VAL A 67 -7.62 5.55 9.08
CA VAL A 67 -7.47 5.55 7.62
C VAL A 67 -6.00 5.38 7.22
N SER A 68 -5.09 6.09 7.88
CA SER A 68 -3.65 5.98 7.63
C SER A 68 -3.13 4.57 7.92
N ALA A 69 -3.56 3.95 9.02
CA ALA A 69 -3.19 2.57 9.35
C ALA A 69 -3.72 1.56 8.32
N LEU A 70 -4.95 1.76 7.82
CA LEU A 70 -5.52 0.89 6.78
C LEU A 70 -4.77 1.03 5.46
N VAL A 71 -4.44 2.25 5.03
CA VAL A 71 -3.67 2.49 3.79
C VAL A 71 -2.28 1.91 3.92
N PHE A 72 -1.61 2.12 5.04
CA PHE A 72 -0.30 1.54 5.33
C PHE A 72 -0.32 0.00 5.28
N ALA A 73 -1.29 -0.62 5.95
CA ALA A 73 -1.47 -2.07 5.92
C ALA A 73 -1.72 -2.58 4.50
N TRP A 74 -2.54 -1.87 3.72
CA TRP A 74 -2.83 -2.21 2.33
C TRP A 74 -1.61 -2.11 1.42
N GLU A 75 -0.81 -1.07 1.55
CA GLU A 75 0.41 -0.91 0.76
C GLU A 75 1.46 -1.97 1.09
N HIS A 76 1.63 -2.29 2.38
CA HIS A 76 2.53 -3.35 2.81
C HIS A 76 2.07 -4.74 2.36
N ALA A 77 0.76 -5.01 2.42
CA ALA A 77 0.21 -6.29 1.99
C ALA A 77 0.41 -6.56 0.47
N LYS A 78 0.48 -5.52 -0.35
CA LYS A 78 0.71 -5.65 -1.81
C LYS A 78 2.16 -5.96 -2.17
N HIS A 79 3.09 -5.77 -1.24
CA HIS A 79 4.50 -5.91 -1.54
C HIS A 79 4.89 -7.39 -1.58
N ILE A 80 5.27 -7.86 -2.76
CA ILE A 80 5.88 -9.18 -2.95
C ILE A 80 7.36 -8.94 -3.24
N ALA A 81 8.22 -9.45 -2.38
CA ALA A 81 9.65 -9.48 -2.65
C ALA A 81 9.98 -10.72 -3.50
N VAL A 82 10.91 -10.58 -4.41
CA VAL A 82 11.41 -11.69 -5.22
C VAL A 82 12.93 -11.69 -5.23
N VAL A 83 13.50 -12.85 -4.99
CA VAL A 83 14.91 -13.11 -5.19
C VAL A 83 15.06 -14.08 -6.35
N THR A 84 15.85 -13.72 -7.35
CA THR A 84 16.09 -14.56 -8.52
C THR A 84 17.52 -15.07 -8.52
N TYR A 85 17.69 -16.36 -8.74
CA TYR A 85 19.00 -17.00 -8.88
C TYR A 85 18.92 -18.17 -9.86
N MET A 86 20.09 -18.64 -10.33
CA MET A 86 20.18 -19.86 -11.12
C MET A 86 20.52 -21.02 -10.20
N ASP A 87 19.78 -22.12 -10.32
CA ASP A 87 20.06 -23.38 -9.61
C ASP A 87 21.23 -24.13 -10.28
N ASP A 88 21.79 -25.11 -9.60
CA ASP A 88 22.88 -25.95 -10.10
C ASP A 88 22.54 -26.67 -11.42
N ASP A 89 21.25 -26.94 -11.66
CA ASP A 89 20.72 -27.53 -12.89
C ASP A 89 20.52 -26.52 -14.03
N GLY A 90 20.87 -25.23 -13.84
CA GLY A 90 20.71 -24.15 -14.81
C GLY A 90 19.27 -23.62 -14.93
N TRP A 91 18.41 -23.94 -13.95
CA TRP A 91 17.04 -23.44 -13.91
C TRP A 91 17.00 -22.07 -13.23
N LYS A 92 16.17 -21.19 -13.73
CA LYS A 92 15.96 -19.90 -13.08
C LYS A 92 14.91 -20.02 -11.98
N VAL A 93 15.31 -19.74 -10.75
CA VAL A 93 14.44 -19.83 -9.59
C VAL A 93 13.99 -18.43 -9.18
N TYR A 94 12.69 -18.27 -9.03
CA TYR A 94 12.03 -17.10 -8.45
C TYR A 94 11.58 -17.45 -7.02
N GLU A 95 12.35 -17.09 -6.02
CA GLU A 95 11.95 -17.23 -4.62
C GLU A 95 11.09 -16.04 -4.23
N LEU A 96 9.81 -16.31 -3.97
CA LEU A 96 8.81 -15.31 -3.61
C LEU A 96 8.71 -15.18 -2.09
N ASP A 97 8.56 -13.94 -1.62
CA ASP A 97 8.28 -13.62 -0.23
C ASP A 97 7.12 -12.65 -0.13
N GLY A 98 6.06 -13.07 0.56
CA GLY A 98 4.86 -12.27 0.77
C GLY A 98 3.56 -12.95 0.33
N PRO A 99 2.40 -12.36 0.68
CA PRO A 99 1.11 -12.92 0.34
C PRO A 99 0.72 -12.60 -1.11
N ILE A 100 0.23 -13.62 -1.84
CA ILE A 100 -0.32 -13.47 -3.18
C ILE A 100 -1.84 -13.51 -3.07
N PHE A 101 -2.49 -12.39 -3.37
CA PHE A 101 -3.93 -12.21 -3.31
C PHE A 101 -4.37 -11.18 -4.35
N PHE A 102 -5.67 -10.96 -4.50
CA PHE A 102 -6.21 -10.06 -5.53
C PHE A 102 -5.51 -8.68 -5.59
N GLY A 103 -5.12 -8.12 -4.43
CA GLY A 103 -4.46 -6.81 -4.35
C GLY A 103 -3.00 -6.82 -4.82
N SER A 104 -2.31 -7.96 -4.79
CA SER A 104 -0.91 -8.12 -5.19
C SER A 104 -0.73 -8.81 -6.54
N VAL A 105 -1.81 -9.31 -7.17
CA VAL A 105 -1.77 -10.04 -8.46
C VAL A 105 -1.09 -9.26 -9.57
N SER A 106 -1.30 -7.94 -9.66
CA SER A 106 -0.63 -7.11 -10.67
C SER A 106 0.88 -7.12 -10.49
N ASN A 107 1.31 -6.84 -9.25
CA ASN A 107 2.74 -6.85 -8.90
C ASN A 107 3.36 -8.24 -9.14
N PHE A 108 2.63 -9.31 -8.77
CA PHE A 108 3.06 -10.68 -9.02
C PHE A 108 3.32 -10.95 -10.50
N LYS A 109 2.41 -10.54 -11.39
CA LYS A 109 2.57 -10.74 -12.84
C LYS A 109 3.77 -9.99 -13.43
N ASP A 110 4.08 -8.82 -12.87
CA ASP A 110 5.17 -7.96 -13.34
C ASP A 110 6.57 -8.44 -12.89
N LEU A 111 6.64 -9.38 -11.95
CA LEU A 111 7.90 -9.98 -11.50
C LEU A 111 8.55 -10.89 -12.53
N PHE A 112 7.78 -11.42 -13.47
CA PHE A 112 8.23 -12.45 -14.41
C PHE A 112 8.46 -11.88 -15.81
N SER A 113 9.51 -12.34 -16.47
CA SER A 113 9.84 -12.00 -17.85
C SER A 113 9.86 -13.26 -18.73
N PRO A 114 8.69 -13.85 -19.10
CA PRO A 114 8.62 -15.14 -19.78
C PRO A 114 9.40 -15.19 -21.09
N ASN A 115 9.60 -14.05 -21.76
CA ASN A 115 10.34 -13.99 -23.03
C ASN A 115 11.85 -14.19 -22.81
N ASP A 116 12.40 -13.61 -21.72
CA ASP A 116 13.83 -13.59 -21.45
C ASP A 116 14.29 -14.75 -20.56
N ASP A 117 13.35 -15.47 -19.95
CA ASP A 117 13.62 -16.58 -19.07
C ASP A 117 14.10 -17.83 -19.82
N PRO A 118 14.87 -18.73 -19.20
CA PRO A 118 15.26 -20.02 -19.78
C PRO A 118 14.05 -20.95 -19.99
N ASN A 119 14.31 -22.14 -20.57
CA ASN A 119 13.25 -23.11 -20.86
C ASN A 119 12.60 -23.69 -19.60
N ASP A 120 13.37 -23.82 -18.53
CA ASP A 120 12.91 -24.36 -17.25
C ASP A 120 13.01 -23.26 -16.18
N VAL A 121 11.86 -22.95 -15.60
CA VAL A 121 11.71 -21.89 -14.57
C VAL A 121 11.02 -22.49 -13.36
N VAL A 122 11.49 -22.14 -12.18
CA VAL A 122 10.95 -22.58 -10.90
C VAL A 122 10.38 -21.39 -10.15
N ILE A 123 9.19 -21.52 -9.61
CA ILE A 123 8.67 -20.60 -8.59
C ILE A 123 8.68 -21.31 -7.25
N GLU A 124 9.38 -20.72 -6.32
CA GLU A 124 9.54 -21.21 -4.94
C GLU A 124 8.59 -20.47 -4.00
N PHE A 125 7.66 -21.22 -3.38
CA PHE A 125 6.63 -20.68 -2.49
C PHE A 125 6.95 -20.83 -1.00
N LYS A 126 8.17 -21.20 -0.64
CA LYS A 126 8.53 -21.44 0.75
C LYS A 126 8.18 -20.30 1.71
N LYS A 127 8.26 -19.05 1.26
CA LYS A 127 7.95 -17.84 2.03
C LYS A 127 6.71 -17.11 1.51
N ALA A 128 6.11 -17.58 0.43
CA ALA A 128 4.93 -17.00 -0.16
C ALA A 128 3.68 -17.83 0.11
N ARG A 129 2.54 -17.15 0.25
CA ARG A 129 1.23 -17.79 0.42
C ARG A 129 0.27 -17.35 -0.66
N VAL A 130 -0.37 -18.31 -1.29
CA VAL A 130 -1.52 -18.08 -2.17
C VAL A 130 -2.77 -18.02 -1.28
N SER A 131 -3.45 -16.87 -1.26
CA SER A 131 -4.50 -16.60 -0.27
C SER A 131 -5.91 -16.59 -0.85
N ASP A 132 -6.07 -16.47 -2.18
CA ASP A 132 -7.38 -16.41 -2.81
C ASP A 132 -7.40 -16.97 -4.24
N SER A 133 -8.61 -17.09 -4.80
CA SER A 133 -8.84 -17.59 -6.17
C SER A 133 -8.21 -16.70 -7.25
N SER A 134 -8.07 -15.39 -7.00
CA SER A 134 -7.46 -14.46 -7.96
C SER A 134 -5.97 -14.73 -8.12
N ALA A 135 -5.31 -15.13 -7.03
CA ALA A 135 -3.91 -15.53 -7.06
C ALA A 135 -3.70 -16.84 -7.85
N ILE A 136 -4.62 -17.78 -7.71
CA ILE A 136 -4.61 -19.04 -8.50
C ILE A 136 -4.81 -18.75 -9.98
N GLU A 137 -5.78 -17.92 -10.33
CA GLU A 137 -6.01 -17.52 -11.71
C GLU A 137 -4.78 -16.81 -12.31
N ALA A 138 -4.10 -15.98 -11.53
CA ALA A 138 -2.86 -15.34 -11.94
C ALA A 138 -1.75 -16.35 -12.21
N LEU A 139 -1.63 -17.38 -11.36
CA LEU A 139 -0.67 -18.46 -11.51
C LEU A 139 -0.96 -19.31 -12.76
N HIS A 140 -2.23 -19.67 -12.98
CA HIS A 140 -2.66 -20.37 -14.21
C HIS A 140 -2.37 -19.53 -15.45
N GLY A 141 -2.67 -18.23 -15.42
CA GLY A 141 -2.39 -17.31 -16.52
C GLY A 141 -0.89 -17.21 -16.82
N LEU A 142 -0.05 -17.23 -15.79
CA LEU A 142 1.40 -17.23 -15.91
C LEU A 142 1.89 -18.57 -16.52
N ALA A 143 1.42 -19.70 -15.99
CA ALA A 143 1.76 -21.04 -16.51
C ALA A 143 1.41 -21.16 -18.00
N HIS A 144 0.22 -20.67 -18.40
CA HIS A 144 -0.19 -20.67 -19.80
C HIS A 144 0.69 -19.78 -20.70
N LYS A 145 1.22 -18.66 -20.17
CA LYS A 145 2.18 -17.83 -20.91
C LYS A 145 3.48 -18.57 -21.19
N TYR A 146 4.05 -19.24 -20.17
CA TYR A 146 5.26 -20.05 -20.34
C TYR A 146 5.03 -21.20 -21.30
N GLN A 147 3.90 -21.91 -21.18
CA GLN A 147 3.52 -23.00 -22.08
C GLN A 147 3.41 -22.55 -23.53
N LYS A 148 2.83 -21.38 -23.82
CA LYS A 148 2.76 -20.81 -25.17
C LYS A 148 4.12 -20.55 -25.79
N LEU A 149 5.12 -20.26 -24.97
CA LEU A 149 6.51 -20.04 -25.37
C LEU A 149 7.32 -21.35 -25.45
N GLY A 150 6.67 -22.50 -25.20
CA GLY A 150 7.33 -23.81 -25.16
C GLY A 150 8.22 -24.03 -23.93
N LYS A 151 8.07 -23.18 -22.90
CA LYS A 151 8.85 -23.24 -21.67
C LYS A 151 8.07 -23.97 -20.58
N LYS A 152 8.80 -24.54 -19.60
CA LYS A 152 8.20 -25.27 -18.47
C LYS A 152 8.28 -24.44 -17.20
N LEU A 153 7.15 -24.32 -16.52
CA LEU A 153 7.05 -23.69 -15.22
C LEU A 153 6.87 -24.76 -14.14
N HIS A 154 7.79 -24.79 -13.18
CA HIS A 154 7.76 -25.69 -12.05
C HIS A 154 7.39 -24.93 -10.77
N LEU A 155 6.53 -25.51 -9.95
CA LEU A 155 6.13 -24.94 -8.67
C LEU A 155 6.71 -25.79 -7.54
N ARG A 156 7.44 -25.17 -6.60
CA ARG A 156 8.04 -25.85 -5.45
C ARG A 156 7.46 -25.31 -4.14
N HIS A 157 7.29 -26.16 -3.15
CA HIS A 157 6.85 -25.85 -1.78
C HIS A 157 5.53 -25.09 -1.69
N LEU A 158 4.56 -25.49 -2.51
CA LEU A 158 3.18 -25.04 -2.37
C LEU A 158 2.62 -25.42 -1.01
N SER A 159 1.92 -24.51 -0.33
CA SER A 159 1.24 -24.81 0.93
C SER A 159 0.07 -25.78 0.71
N GLU A 160 -0.30 -26.54 1.75
CA GLU A 160 -1.46 -27.46 1.69
C GLU A 160 -2.75 -26.72 1.30
N ASP A 161 -2.92 -25.50 1.79
CA ASP A 161 -4.04 -24.63 1.42
C ASP A 161 -4.07 -24.33 -0.08
N CYS A 162 -2.90 -24.17 -0.70
CA CYS A 162 -2.78 -23.90 -2.13
C CYS A 162 -3.08 -25.14 -2.97
N LEU A 163 -2.71 -26.33 -2.50
CA LEU A 163 -3.02 -27.59 -3.16
C LEU A 163 -4.53 -27.88 -3.16
N GLN A 164 -5.24 -27.56 -2.07
CA GLN A 164 -6.69 -27.71 -1.97
C GLN A 164 -7.48 -26.73 -2.88
N LEU A 165 -6.88 -25.61 -3.22
CA LEU A 165 -7.49 -24.63 -4.11
C LEU A 165 -7.19 -24.91 -5.59
N LEU A 166 -6.21 -25.81 -5.89
CA LEU A 166 -5.85 -26.21 -7.24
C LEU A 166 -6.58 -27.47 -7.72
N ASP A 167 -7.19 -28.24 -6.79
CA ASP A 167 -8.08 -29.38 -7.06
C ASP A 167 -9.51 -28.91 -7.36
#